data_c8aa9284e3227db9df223c2f38d886ae
#
_entry.id   c8aa9284e3227db9df223c2f38d886ae
#
_cell.length_a   1.000
_cell.length_b   1.000
_cell.length_c   1.000
_cell.angle_alpha   90.00
_cell.angle_beta   90.00
_cell.angle_gamma   90.00
#
_symmetry.space_group_name_H-M   'P 1'
#
loop_
_entity.id
_entity.type
_entity.pdbx_description
1 polymer ?
#
loop_
_entity_poly.entity_id
_entity_poly.type
_entity_poly.pdbx_seq_one_letter_code
_entity_poly.pdbx_strand_id
1 'polypeptide(L)'
;MTANNQIKSGRLSKAEVEENFSDLHPPLTRSEALIEADRCYFCYDAPCMTACPTGIDIPGFIQGIRSDNLRGSAHTILRENIMGGMCARVCPTEILCEEACVRNTHEEKPVEIGLLQRHATDPIFKSGEQLFERAASSGKKIAIVGGGPAGLSCAHRLAVLGHDVVVFNRDDKLGGLNEYGIAAYKAIDDFAQTEVDYILSIGGIEVRNNSALGSEVELAELVEDYDAVFLGVGLAN
;
A
#
# COMPACT_ATOMS: atom_id res chain seq x y z
N MET A 1 -44.40 36.93 -22.44
CA MET A 1 -43.99 35.57 -22.04
C MET A 1 -42.48 35.51 -22.14
N THR A 2 -41.80 35.79 -21.07
CA THR A 2 -40.32 35.76 -21.03
C THR A 2 -39.89 34.32 -20.70
N ALA A 3 -39.37 33.65 -21.71
CA ALA A 3 -38.75 32.33 -21.50
C ALA A 3 -37.53 32.51 -20.56
N ASN A 4 -37.63 31.96 -19.38
CA ASN A 4 -36.56 31.96 -18.39
C ASN A 4 -35.47 30.97 -18.85
N ASN A 5 -34.54 31.46 -19.68
CA ASN A 5 -33.42 30.68 -20.22
C ASN A 5 -32.30 30.61 -19.15
N GLN A 6 -32.66 30.16 -17.94
CA GLN A 6 -31.62 29.87 -16.94
C GLN A 6 -30.92 28.59 -17.35
N ILE A 7 -29.60 28.69 -17.54
CA ILE A 7 -28.72 27.54 -17.64
C ILE A 7 -28.88 26.73 -16.36
N LYS A 8 -29.56 25.59 -16.45
CA LYS A 8 -29.63 24.65 -15.34
C LYS A 8 -28.20 24.13 -15.11
N SER A 9 -27.63 24.42 -13.96
CA SER A 9 -26.37 23.80 -13.58
C SER A 9 -26.57 22.28 -13.58
N GLY A 10 -25.77 21.57 -14.36
CA GLY A 10 -25.76 20.10 -14.40
C GLY A 10 -25.13 19.50 -13.14
N ARG A 11 -25.45 20.02 -11.95
CA ARG A 11 -24.95 19.46 -10.68
C ARG A 11 -25.62 18.10 -10.46
N LEU A 12 -24.77 17.12 -10.19
CA LEU A 12 -25.22 15.79 -9.74
C LEU A 12 -25.96 15.92 -8.41
N SER A 13 -26.96 15.06 -8.21
CA SER A 13 -27.61 14.90 -6.91
C SER A 13 -26.60 14.35 -5.89
N LYS A 14 -26.91 14.47 -4.59
CA LYS A 14 -26.07 13.91 -3.55
C LYS A 14 -25.89 12.39 -3.71
N ALA A 15 -26.94 11.67 -4.08
CA ALA A 15 -26.90 10.23 -4.31
C ALA A 15 -25.98 9.86 -5.49
N GLU A 16 -26.06 10.59 -6.61
CA GLU A 16 -25.15 10.37 -7.75
C GLU A 16 -23.70 10.69 -7.40
N VAL A 17 -23.45 11.69 -6.55
CA VAL A 17 -22.09 11.99 -6.05
C VAL A 17 -21.60 10.86 -5.16
N GLU A 18 -22.41 10.38 -4.22
CA GLU A 18 -22.05 9.26 -3.33
C GLU A 18 -21.76 7.98 -4.12
N GLU A 19 -22.54 7.71 -5.17
CA GLU A 19 -22.31 6.57 -6.06
C GLU A 19 -21.02 6.72 -6.88
N ASN A 20 -20.83 7.87 -7.53
CA ASN A 20 -19.66 8.12 -8.39
C ASN A 20 -18.34 8.25 -7.64
N PHE A 21 -18.36 8.59 -6.34
CA PHE A 21 -17.20 8.70 -5.46
C PHE A 21 -17.22 7.61 -4.37
N SER A 22 -17.83 6.46 -4.65
CA SER A 22 -17.67 5.25 -3.88
C SER A 22 -16.26 4.64 -4.07
N ASP A 23 -16.09 3.36 -3.87
CA ASP A 23 -14.80 2.71 -4.14
C ASP A 23 -14.47 2.72 -5.64
N LEU A 24 -13.34 3.31 -6.03
CA LEU A 24 -12.90 3.38 -7.43
C LEU A 24 -12.64 2.00 -8.05
N HIS A 25 -12.13 1.07 -7.26
CA HIS A 25 -11.78 -0.29 -7.66
C HIS A 25 -12.39 -1.31 -6.68
N PRO A 26 -13.71 -1.56 -6.73
CA PRO A 26 -14.37 -2.49 -5.82
C PRO A 26 -13.68 -3.85 -5.78
N PRO A 27 -13.59 -4.51 -4.61
CA PRO A 27 -12.93 -5.80 -4.49
C PRO A 27 -13.67 -6.87 -5.29
N LEU A 28 -12.92 -7.79 -5.89
CA LEU A 28 -13.46 -8.98 -6.53
C LEU A 28 -14.12 -9.89 -5.49
N THR A 29 -15.26 -10.47 -5.85
CA THR A 29 -15.79 -11.63 -5.12
C THR A 29 -14.83 -12.81 -5.25
N ARG A 30 -14.96 -13.82 -4.37
CA ARG A 30 -14.13 -15.04 -4.45
C ARG A 30 -14.24 -15.72 -5.82
N SER A 31 -15.43 -15.78 -6.40
CA SER A 31 -15.64 -16.42 -7.71
C SER A 31 -14.98 -15.64 -8.84
N GLU A 32 -15.11 -14.31 -8.84
CA GLU A 32 -14.45 -13.44 -9.83
C GLU A 32 -12.92 -13.52 -9.70
N ALA A 33 -12.39 -13.51 -8.48
CA ALA A 33 -10.96 -13.62 -8.25
C ALA A 33 -10.39 -14.96 -8.73
N LEU A 34 -11.11 -16.07 -8.56
CA LEU A 34 -10.68 -17.37 -9.10
C LEU A 34 -10.70 -17.39 -10.64
N ILE A 35 -11.75 -16.85 -11.26
CA ILE A 35 -11.84 -16.73 -12.72
C ILE A 35 -10.71 -15.87 -13.26
N GLU A 36 -10.45 -14.73 -12.64
CA GLU A 36 -9.39 -13.82 -13.07
C GLU A 36 -7.98 -14.42 -12.83
N ALA A 37 -7.78 -15.13 -11.72
CA ALA A 37 -6.52 -15.83 -11.43
C ALA A 37 -6.23 -16.95 -12.45
N ASP A 38 -7.26 -17.65 -12.94
CA ASP A 38 -7.12 -18.69 -13.98
C ASP A 38 -6.70 -18.10 -15.34
N ARG A 39 -6.85 -16.81 -15.57
CA ARG A 39 -6.35 -16.16 -16.79
C ARG A 39 -4.83 -16.01 -16.80
N CYS A 40 -4.16 -16.10 -15.65
CA CYS A 40 -2.71 -16.01 -15.57
C CYS A 40 -2.03 -17.20 -16.26
N TYR A 41 -1.03 -16.93 -17.12
CA TYR A 41 -0.23 -17.98 -17.78
C TYR A 41 0.89 -18.53 -16.91
N PHE A 42 1.14 -17.94 -15.75
CA PHE A 42 2.26 -18.31 -14.86
C PHE A 42 3.59 -18.34 -15.61
N CYS A 43 3.87 -17.25 -16.36
CA CYS A 43 5.06 -17.12 -17.19
C CYS A 43 6.34 -17.31 -16.37
N TYR A 44 7.31 -18.07 -16.92
CA TYR A 44 8.59 -18.31 -16.26
C TYR A 44 9.42 -17.01 -16.12
N ASP A 45 9.47 -16.18 -17.16
CA ASP A 45 10.18 -14.90 -17.22
C ASP A 45 9.35 -13.73 -16.70
N ALA A 46 8.06 -13.95 -16.43
CA ALA A 46 7.10 -13.05 -15.79
C ALA A 46 7.38 -11.54 -16.00
N PRO A 47 7.11 -10.97 -17.18
CA PRO A 47 7.37 -9.55 -17.46
C PRO A 47 6.69 -8.61 -16.46
N CYS A 48 5.55 -9.01 -15.90
CA CYS A 48 4.84 -8.28 -14.86
C CYS A 48 5.66 -8.13 -13.57
N MET A 49 6.50 -9.10 -13.20
CA MET A 49 7.42 -8.98 -12.07
C MET A 49 8.53 -7.98 -12.35
N THR A 50 9.08 -8.00 -13.56
CA THR A 50 10.13 -7.05 -13.99
C THR A 50 9.60 -5.62 -14.00
N ALA A 51 8.33 -5.45 -14.39
CA ALA A 51 7.67 -4.14 -14.41
C ALA A 51 7.24 -3.65 -13.01
N CYS A 52 7.19 -4.55 -12.01
CA CYS A 52 6.84 -4.17 -10.64
C CYS A 52 8.03 -3.50 -9.95
N PRO A 53 7.92 -2.23 -9.50
CA PRO A 53 9.04 -1.54 -8.87
C PRO A 53 9.55 -2.18 -7.56
N THR A 54 8.69 -2.95 -6.87
CA THR A 54 9.04 -3.64 -5.63
C THR A 54 9.35 -5.13 -5.84
N GLY A 55 9.21 -5.64 -7.07
CA GLY A 55 9.59 -7.01 -7.41
C GLY A 55 8.67 -8.09 -6.81
N ILE A 56 7.38 -7.79 -6.62
CA ILE A 56 6.41 -8.77 -6.11
C ILE A 56 6.36 -9.99 -7.04
N ASP A 57 6.43 -11.19 -6.46
CA ASP A 57 6.19 -12.44 -7.20
C ASP A 57 4.71 -12.57 -7.59
N ILE A 58 4.37 -11.92 -8.73
CA ILE A 58 3.00 -11.83 -9.21
C ILE A 58 2.43 -13.19 -9.61
N PRO A 59 3.11 -14.03 -10.41
CA PRO A 59 2.62 -15.38 -10.66
C PRO A 59 2.45 -16.20 -9.37
N GLY A 60 3.36 -16.07 -8.43
CA GLY A 60 3.32 -16.81 -7.16
C GLY A 60 2.12 -16.45 -6.31
N PHE A 61 1.80 -15.16 -6.12
CA PHE A 61 0.62 -14.80 -5.33
C PHE A 61 -0.70 -15.14 -6.06
N ILE A 62 -0.75 -15.01 -7.39
CA ILE A 62 -1.92 -15.41 -8.18
C ILE A 62 -2.15 -16.94 -8.09
N GLN A 63 -1.08 -17.73 -8.14
CA GLN A 63 -1.17 -19.17 -7.92
C GLN A 63 -1.69 -19.50 -6.51
N GLY A 64 -1.32 -18.74 -5.51
CA GLY A 64 -1.86 -18.86 -4.16
C GLY A 64 -3.36 -18.59 -4.10
N ILE A 65 -3.87 -17.55 -4.77
CA ILE A 65 -5.31 -17.28 -4.88
C ILE A 65 -6.02 -18.48 -5.53
N ARG A 66 -5.50 -18.97 -6.65
CA ARG A 66 -6.05 -20.09 -7.40
C ARG A 66 -6.15 -21.37 -6.56
N SER A 67 -5.21 -21.58 -5.66
CA SER A 67 -5.18 -22.74 -4.76
C SER A 67 -5.87 -22.49 -3.40
N ASP A 68 -6.64 -21.41 -3.27
CA ASP A 68 -7.35 -21.00 -2.05
C ASP A 68 -6.43 -20.75 -0.84
N ASN A 69 -5.19 -20.32 -1.12
CA ASN A 69 -4.19 -19.97 -0.11
C ASN A 69 -4.00 -18.44 -0.06
N LEU A 70 -5.05 -17.72 0.38
CA LEU A 70 -5.01 -16.24 0.47
C LEU A 70 -3.94 -15.74 1.44
N ARG A 71 -3.73 -16.47 2.56
CA ARG A 71 -2.69 -16.12 3.53
C ARG A 71 -1.29 -16.17 2.91
N GLY A 72 -0.97 -17.22 2.16
CA GLY A 72 0.29 -17.34 1.43
C GLY A 72 0.44 -16.29 0.34
N SER A 73 -0.64 -15.97 -0.39
CA SER A 73 -0.68 -14.90 -1.39
C SER A 73 -0.36 -13.54 -0.77
N ALA A 74 -1.04 -13.18 0.32
CA ALA A 74 -0.79 -11.94 1.03
C ALA A 74 0.65 -11.86 1.57
N HIS A 75 1.17 -12.95 2.14
CA HIS A 75 2.55 -13.01 2.60
C HIS A 75 3.56 -12.77 1.46
N THR A 76 3.33 -13.38 0.28
CA THR A 76 4.17 -13.16 -0.91
C THR A 76 4.18 -11.69 -1.33
N ILE A 77 3.03 -11.02 -1.29
CA ILE A 77 2.91 -9.59 -1.61
C ILE A 77 3.60 -8.73 -0.54
N LEU A 78 3.22 -8.91 0.73
CA LEU A 78 3.63 -8.04 1.83
C LEU A 78 5.11 -8.21 2.21
N ARG A 79 5.73 -9.33 1.88
CA ARG A 79 7.15 -9.54 2.05
C ARG A 79 8.00 -8.62 1.17
N GLU A 80 7.55 -8.34 -0.05
CA GLU A 80 8.25 -7.46 -0.99
C GLU A 80 7.74 -6.01 -0.91
N ASN A 81 6.47 -5.83 -0.57
CA ASN A 81 5.84 -4.52 -0.42
C ASN A 81 4.85 -4.51 0.74
N ILE A 82 5.31 -4.08 1.92
CA ILE A 82 4.45 -4.02 3.11
C ILE A 82 3.27 -3.05 2.96
N MET A 83 3.35 -2.09 2.02
CA MET A 83 2.25 -1.21 1.62
C MET A 83 1.38 -1.84 0.52
N GLY A 84 1.27 -3.17 0.51
CA GLY A 84 0.60 -3.96 -0.53
C GLY A 84 -0.90 -3.67 -0.68
N GLY A 85 -1.56 -3.24 0.37
CA GLY A 85 -2.96 -2.88 0.35
C GLY A 85 -3.23 -1.52 -0.33
N MET A 86 -2.46 -0.49 0.03
CA MET A 86 -2.51 0.80 -0.68
C MET A 86 -2.02 0.64 -2.11
N CYS A 87 -0.95 -0.12 -2.35
CA CYS A 87 -0.47 -0.43 -3.68
C CYS A 87 -1.59 -1.02 -4.57
N ALA A 88 -2.36 -1.97 -4.07
CA ALA A 88 -3.48 -2.59 -4.79
C ALA A 88 -4.60 -1.60 -5.17
N ARG A 89 -4.67 -0.44 -4.51
CA ARG A 89 -5.70 0.59 -4.74
C ARG A 89 -5.25 1.75 -5.59
N VAL A 90 -3.96 2.11 -5.53
CA VAL A 90 -3.47 3.38 -6.10
C VAL A 90 -2.26 3.24 -7.01
N CYS A 91 -1.66 2.06 -7.11
CA CYS A 91 -0.59 1.82 -8.06
C CYS A 91 -1.14 1.93 -9.50
N PRO A 92 -0.47 2.65 -10.40
CA PRO A 92 -0.88 2.72 -11.80
C PRO A 92 -0.51 1.42 -12.53
N THR A 93 -1.22 0.32 -12.20
CA THR A 93 -0.94 -1.02 -12.73
C THR A 93 -1.04 -1.09 -14.24
N GLU A 94 -1.90 -0.25 -14.83
CA GLU A 94 -2.15 -0.11 -16.26
C GLU A 94 -0.94 0.38 -17.08
N ILE A 95 0.08 0.95 -16.44
CA ILE A 95 1.34 1.35 -17.06
C ILE A 95 2.55 0.60 -16.48
N LEU A 96 2.32 -0.36 -15.60
CA LEU A 96 3.35 -1.18 -14.93
C LEU A 96 3.09 -2.67 -15.17
N CYS A 97 2.69 -3.40 -14.13
CA CYS A 97 2.57 -4.86 -14.18
C CYS A 97 1.46 -5.36 -15.12
N GLU A 98 0.33 -4.64 -15.20
CA GLU A 98 -0.75 -4.97 -16.12
C GLU A 98 -0.40 -4.61 -17.57
N GLU A 99 0.27 -3.46 -17.82
CA GLU A 99 0.82 -3.15 -19.15
C GLU A 99 1.75 -4.25 -19.66
N ALA A 100 2.63 -4.74 -18.80
CA ALA A 100 3.59 -5.79 -19.14
C ALA A 100 2.97 -7.20 -19.22
N CYS A 101 1.69 -7.37 -18.92
CA CYS A 101 1.04 -8.67 -18.93
C CYS A 101 0.99 -9.25 -20.36
N VAL A 102 1.45 -10.49 -20.52
CA VAL A 102 1.46 -11.20 -21.83
C VAL A 102 0.06 -11.32 -22.44
N ARG A 103 -1.00 -11.32 -21.62
CA ARG A 103 -2.39 -11.32 -22.10
C ARG A 103 -2.74 -10.11 -22.96
N ASN A 104 -2.11 -8.96 -22.75
CA ASN A 104 -2.32 -7.79 -23.61
C ASN A 104 -2.01 -8.06 -25.08
N THR A 105 -1.04 -8.93 -25.38
CA THR A 105 -0.65 -9.26 -26.76
C THR A 105 -1.70 -10.09 -27.49
N HIS A 106 -2.48 -10.89 -26.77
CA HIS A 106 -3.43 -11.86 -27.35
C HIS A 106 -4.88 -11.47 -27.19
N GLU A 107 -5.25 -10.84 -26.09
CA GLU A 107 -6.64 -10.60 -25.69
C GLU A 107 -6.97 -9.12 -25.54
N GLU A 108 -5.98 -8.22 -25.68
CA GLU A 108 -6.10 -6.79 -25.43
C GLU A 108 -6.65 -6.49 -24.02
N LYS A 109 -6.56 -7.47 -23.11
CA LYS A 109 -6.99 -7.37 -21.71
C LYS A 109 -6.00 -8.10 -20.82
N PRO A 110 -5.23 -7.37 -19.97
CA PRO A 110 -4.32 -7.96 -19.00
C PRO A 110 -5.09 -8.77 -17.94
N VAL A 111 -4.36 -9.52 -17.13
CA VAL A 111 -4.88 -9.99 -15.83
C VAL A 111 -4.99 -8.79 -14.92
N GLU A 112 -6.09 -8.65 -14.21
CA GLU A 112 -6.36 -7.55 -13.27
C GLU A 112 -5.55 -7.75 -11.97
N ILE A 113 -4.25 -7.53 -12.07
CA ILE A 113 -3.25 -7.84 -11.03
C ILE A 113 -3.51 -7.03 -9.77
N GLY A 114 -3.84 -5.74 -9.91
CA GLY A 114 -4.17 -4.87 -8.78
C GLY A 114 -5.39 -5.36 -7.98
N LEU A 115 -6.47 -5.77 -8.67
CA LEU A 115 -7.66 -6.31 -8.01
C LEU A 115 -7.41 -7.67 -7.35
N LEU A 116 -6.60 -8.54 -7.96
CA LEU A 116 -6.17 -9.80 -7.35
C LEU A 116 -5.28 -9.57 -6.13
N GLN A 117 -4.38 -8.59 -6.19
CA GLN A 117 -3.57 -8.19 -5.03
C GLN A 117 -4.47 -7.69 -3.88
N ARG A 118 -5.47 -6.85 -4.18
CA ARG A 118 -6.46 -6.39 -3.22
C ARG A 118 -7.23 -7.57 -2.61
N HIS A 119 -7.70 -8.50 -3.45
CA HIS A 119 -8.41 -9.71 -2.99
C HIS A 119 -7.58 -10.54 -2.00
N ALA A 120 -6.27 -10.63 -2.20
CA ALA A 120 -5.38 -11.38 -1.31
C ALA A 120 -5.08 -10.63 0.00
N THR A 121 -4.92 -9.30 -0.03
CA THR A 121 -4.45 -8.51 1.12
C THR A 121 -5.57 -8.04 2.04
N ASP A 122 -6.74 -7.67 1.51
CA ASP A 122 -7.86 -7.14 2.29
C ASP A 122 -8.29 -8.05 3.47
N PRO A 123 -8.38 -9.39 3.32
CA PRO A 123 -8.70 -10.27 4.45
C PRO A 123 -7.69 -10.20 5.60
N ILE A 124 -6.41 -10.00 5.29
CA ILE A 124 -5.34 -9.90 6.29
C ILE A 124 -5.46 -8.58 7.05
N PHE A 125 -5.61 -7.46 6.36
CA PHE A 125 -5.82 -6.17 7.01
C PHE A 125 -7.10 -6.14 7.85
N LYS A 126 -8.18 -6.74 7.35
CA LYS A 126 -9.46 -6.84 8.07
C LYS A 126 -9.37 -7.70 9.33
N SER A 127 -8.61 -8.80 9.29
CA SER A 127 -8.43 -9.67 10.45
C SER A 127 -7.41 -9.14 11.46
N GLY A 128 -6.47 -8.29 11.01
CA GLY A 128 -5.33 -7.85 11.79
C GLY A 128 -4.29 -8.95 12.04
N GLU A 129 -4.36 -10.07 11.29
CA GLU A 129 -3.41 -11.18 11.44
C GLU A 129 -2.00 -10.75 11.00
N GLN A 130 -1.08 -10.65 11.95
CA GLN A 130 0.32 -10.36 11.63
C GLN A 130 0.99 -11.57 10.96
N LEU A 131 1.47 -11.37 9.72
CA LEU A 131 2.08 -12.44 8.91
C LEU A 131 3.59 -12.60 9.16
N PHE A 132 4.20 -11.66 9.85
CA PHE A 132 5.64 -11.61 10.10
C PHE A 132 5.94 -11.76 11.58
N GLU A 133 7.13 -12.23 11.88
CA GLU A 133 7.63 -12.33 13.25
C GLU A 133 8.85 -11.43 13.40
N ARG A 134 8.90 -10.69 14.51
CA ARG A 134 10.06 -9.91 14.87
C ARG A 134 11.16 -10.84 15.40
N ALA A 135 12.36 -10.71 14.84
CA ALA A 135 13.53 -11.43 15.35
C ALA A 135 13.90 -10.98 16.78
N ALA A 136 14.75 -11.75 17.44
CA ALA A 136 15.31 -11.37 18.73
C ALA A 136 16.01 -10.00 18.63
N SER A 137 15.95 -9.21 19.71
CA SER A 137 16.54 -7.86 19.71
C SER A 137 18.01 -7.91 19.32
N SER A 138 18.36 -7.08 18.36
CA SER A 138 19.76 -6.89 17.92
C SER A 138 20.56 -5.95 18.83
N GLY A 139 19.87 -5.25 19.75
CA GLY A 139 20.43 -4.17 20.56
C GLY A 139 20.72 -2.88 19.79
N LYS A 140 20.33 -2.79 18.50
CA LYS A 140 20.49 -1.61 17.65
C LYS A 140 19.24 -0.77 17.65
N LYS A 141 19.41 0.57 17.70
CA LYS A 141 18.34 1.56 17.69
C LYS A 141 18.48 2.48 16.48
N ILE A 142 17.43 2.52 15.66
CA ILE A 142 17.44 3.23 14.38
C ILE A 142 16.44 4.38 14.41
N ALA A 143 16.85 5.56 13.99
CA ALA A 143 15.96 6.70 13.78
C ALA A 143 15.45 6.71 12.34
N ILE A 144 14.15 6.93 12.16
CA ILE A 144 13.53 7.15 10.85
C ILE A 144 12.86 8.51 10.87
N VAL A 145 13.24 9.36 9.94
CA VAL A 145 12.65 10.69 9.76
C VAL A 145 11.68 10.64 8.60
N GLY A 146 10.38 10.79 8.91
CA GLY A 146 9.27 10.73 7.99
C GLY A 146 8.46 9.44 8.10
N GLY A 147 7.19 9.60 8.46
CA GLY A 147 6.20 8.52 8.65
C GLY A 147 5.39 8.20 7.39
N GLY A 148 5.91 8.52 6.20
CA GLY A 148 5.29 8.14 4.92
C GLY A 148 5.65 6.72 4.48
N PRO A 149 5.22 6.30 3.26
CA PRO A 149 5.44 4.94 2.76
C PRO A 149 6.88 4.44 2.84
N ALA A 150 7.85 5.28 2.48
CA ALA A 150 9.28 4.93 2.54
C ALA A 150 9.75 4.67 3.98
N GLY A 151 9.40 5.57 4.91
CA GLY A 151 9.77 5.43 6.33
C GLY A 151 9.10 4.25 6.99
N LEU A 152 7.80 4.04 6.75
CA LEU A 152 7.04 2.90 7.29
C LEU A 152 7.56 1.56 6.77
N SER A 153 7.89 1.46 5.48
CA SER A 153 8.48 0.25 4.89
C SER A 153 9.84 -0.06 5.50
N CYS A 154 10.68 0.96 5.68
CA CYS A 154 11.97 0.83 6.36
C CYS A 154 11.79 0.40 7.81
N ALA A 155 10.88 1.05 8.55
CA ALA A 155 10.59 0.74 9.96
C ALA A 155 10.16 -0.71 10.14
N HIS A 156 9.20 -1.18 9.35
CA HIS A 156 8.73 -2.56 9.39
C HIS A 156 9.87 -3.55 9.11
N ARG A 157 10.64 -3.33 8.05
CA ARG A 157 11.73 -4.24 7.69
C ARG A 157 12.80 -4.33 8.77
N LEU A 158 13.17 -3.20 9.38
CA LEU A 158 14.12 -3.16 10.48
C LEU A 158 13.58 -3.81 11.74
N ALA A 159 12.29 -3.62 12.06
CA ALA A 159 11.65 -4.27 13.19
C ALA A 159 11.60 -5.81 13.02
N VAL A 160 11.28 -6.31 11.82
CA VAL A 160 11.36 -7.76 11.49
C VAL A 160 12.77 -8.30 11.74
N LEU A 161 13.83 -7.52 11.44
CA LEU A 161 15.22 -7.89 11.70
C LEU A 161 15.65 -7.77 13.17
N GLY A 162 14.75 -7.37 14.07
CA GLY A 162 15.00 -7.28 15.51
C GLY A 162 15.61 -5.95 15.98
N HIS A 163 15.68 -4.94 15.11
CA HIS A 163 16.10 -3.60 15.52
C HIS A 163 14.97 -2.85 16.22
N ASP A 164 15.33 -1.98 17.18
CA ASP A 164 14.42 -1.03 17.78
C ASP A 164 14.37 0.23 16.90
N VAL A 165 13.19 0.67 16.53
CA VAL A 165 12.99 1.76 15.57
C VAL A 165 12.23 2.90 16.23
N VAL A 166 12.65 4.15 15.99
CA VAL A 166 11.90 5.34 16.35
C VAL A 166 11.58 6.13 15.09
N VAL A 167 10.30 6.32 14.80
CA VAL A 167 9.82 7.10 13.65
C VAL A 167 9.48 8.50 14.12
N PHE A 168 10.19 9.50 13.62
CA PHE A 168 9.91 10.91 13.79
C PHE A 168 9.06 11.40 12.64
N ASN A 169 7.84 11.83 12.93
CA ASN A 169 6.87 12.24 11.94
C ASN A 169 6.44 13.69 12.19
N ARG A 170 6.45 14.51 11.14
CA ARG A 170 6.07 15.93 11.22
C ARG A 170 4.60 16.09 11.58
N ASP A 171 3.75 15.27 10.98
CA ASP A 171 2.30 15.41 11.06
C ASP A 171 1.73 14.64 12.28
N ASP A 172 0.45 14.81 12.57
CA ASP A 172 -0.25 14.16 13.70
C ASP A 172 -0.57 12.69 13.44
N LYS A 173 -0.60 12.25 12.15
CA LYS A 173 -0.81 10.88 11.74
C LYS A 173 0.31 10.42 10.80
N LEU A 174 0.62 9.13 10.87
CA LEU A 174 1.48 8.46 9.90
C LEU A 174 0.74 8.22 8.58
N GLY A 175 1.47 7.81 7.55
CA GLY A 175 0.94 7.48 6.22
C GLY A 175 1.44 8.42 5.13
N GLY A 176 1.82 9.63 5.45
CA GLY A 176 2.33 10.60 4.47
C GLY A 176 1.35 10.79 3.31
N LEU A 177 1.79 10.62 2.05
CA LEU A 177 0.91 10.79 0.88
C LEU A 177 -0.27 9.81 0.86
N ASN A 178 -0.17 8.64 1.46
CA ASN A 178 -1.29 7.70 1.53
C ASN A 178 -2.44 8.24 2.38
N GLU A 179 -2.12 8.97 3.47
CA GLU A 179 -3.10 9.60 4.34
C GLU A 179 -3.55 10.97 3.81
N TYR A 180 -2.60 11.81 3.41
CA TYR A 180 -2.88 13.23 3.14
C TYR A 180 -2.98 13.58 1.66
N GLY A 181 -2.54 12.71 0.76
CA GLY A 181 -2.46 13.00 -0.67
C GLY A 181 -3.39 12.18 -1.56
N ILE A 182 -3.83 11.00 -1.12
CA ILE A 182 -4.71 10.13 -1.89
C ILE A 182 -6.17 10.53 -1.68
N ALA A 183 -6.91 10.63 -2.79
CA ALA A 183 -8.34 10.94 -2.72
C ALA A 183 -9.13 9.80 -2.03
N ALA A 184 -10.09 10.18 -1.17
CA ALA A 184 -10.82 9.23 -0.32
C ALA A 184 -11.52 8.09 -1.09
N TYR A 185 -12.01 8.36 -2.31
CA TYR A 185 -12.65 7.34 -3.16
C TYR A 185 -11.67 6.29 -3.73
N LYS A 186 -10.36 6.52 -3.62
CA LYS A 186 -9.33 5.54 -4.01
C LYS A 186 -8.94 4.61 -2.86
N ALA A 187 -9.08 5.08 -1.63
CA ALA A 187 -8.78 4.30 -0.43
C ALA A 187 -9.83 4.62 0.63
N ILE A 188 -11.00 3.97 0.50
CA ILE A 188 -12.16 4.17 1.37
C ILE A 188 -11.91 3.60 2.78
N ASP A 189 -12.80 3.96 3.72
CA ASP A 189 -12.85 3.37 5.08
C ASP A 189 -11.55 3.55 5.90
N ASP A 190 -10.89 4.70 5.76
CA ASP A 190 -9.65 5.03 6.47
C ASP A 190 -8.54 3.99 6.27
N PHE A 191 -8.51 3.39 5.07
CA PHE A 191 -7.64 2.25 4.79
C PHE A 191 -6.15 2.56 4.97
N ALA A 192 -5.73 3.81 4.75
CA ALA A 192 -4.35 4.23 4.98
C ALA A 192 -3.92 4.00 6.44
N GLN A 193 -4.80 4.31 7.40
CA GLN A 193 -4.53 4.06 8.82
C GLN A 193 -4.62 2.57 9.17
N THR A 194 -5.55 1.83 8.59
CA THR A 194 -5.62 0.36 8.75
C THR A 194 -4.30 -0.31 8.35
N GLU A 195 -3.68 0.11 7.26
CA GLU A 195 -2.39 -0.40 6.82
C GLU A 195 -1.24 0.05 7.73
N VAL A 196 -1.26 1.29 8.22
CA VAL A 196 -0.31 1.80 9.23
C VAL A 196 -0.38 0.98 10.51
N ASP A 197 -1.59 0.72 11.03
CA ASP A 197 -1.80 -0.08 12.25
C ASP A 197 -1.25 -1.50 12.08
N TYR A 198 -1.48 -2.10 10.92
CA TYR A 198 -0.91 -3.40 10.60
C TYR A 198 0.63 -3.39 10.61
N ILE A 199 1.25 -2.38 10.01
CA ILE A 199 2.72 -2.22 9.99
C ILE A 199 3.27 -2.09 11.41
N LEU A 200 2.63 -1.29 12.25
CA LEU A 200 3.06 -1.07 13.63
C LEU A 200 2.85 -2.29 14.54
N SER A 201 1.90 -3.17 14.20
CA SER A 201 1.57 -4.36 14.98
C SER A 201 2.71 -5.39 15.09
N ILE A 202 3.75 -5.29 14.25
CA ILE A 202 4.98 -6.10 14.36
C ILE A 202 5.72 -5.86 15.68
N GLY A 203 5.53 -4.69 16.30
CA GLY A 203 6.22 -4.26 17.50
C GLY A 203 7.64 -3.76 17.26
N GLY A 204 8.24 -3.14 18.29
CA GLY A 204 9.59 -2.59 18.21
C GLY A 204 9.70 -1.29 17.41
N ILE A 205 8.56 -0.65 17.10
CA ILE A 205 8.48 0.65 16.43
C ILE A 205 7.82 1.65 17.39
N GLU A 206 8.58 2.64 17.84
CA GLU A 206 8.10 3.80 18.59
C GLU A 206 7.76 4.92 17.59
N VAL A 207 6.65 5.62 17.80
CA VAL A 207 6.24 6.73 16.93
C VAL A 207 6.26 8.04 17.72
N ARG A 208 6.87 9.06 17.14
CA ARG A 208 6.90 10.45 17.63
C ARG A 208 6.31 11.36 16.57
N ASN A 209 5.02 11.62 16.70
CA ASN A 209 4.33 12.61 15.85
C ASN A 209 4.68 14.03 16.27
N ASN A 210 4.36 15.02 15.41
CA ASN A 210 4.67 16.43 15.61
C ASN A 210 6.16 16.67 15.90
N SER A 211 7.02 15.97 15.18
CA SER A 211 8.47 15.96 15.35
C SER A 211 9.16 16.16 14.00
N ALA A 212 9.16 17.40 13.51
CA ALA A 212 9.74 17.76 12.23
C ALA A 212 11.25 17.97 12.32
N LEU A 213 11.97 17.48 11.31
CA LEU A 213 13.41 17.70 11.19
C LEU A 213 13.73 19.18 10.93
N GLY A 214 14.66 19.72 11.69
CA GLY A 214 15.08 21.11 11.60
C GLY A 214 14.26 22.09 12.45
N SER A 215 13.30 21.56 13.26
CA SER A 215 12.57 22.36 14.26
C SER A 215 12.49 21.66 15.61
N GLU A 216 11.76 20.54 15.70
CA GLU A 216 11.62 19.75 16.93
C GLU A 216 12.74 18.71 17.09
N VAL A 217 13.38 18.34 15.99
CA VAL A 217 14.43 17.31 15.95
C VAL A 217 15.58 17.76 15.06
N GLU A 218 16.80 17.69 15.59
CA GLU A 218 18.00 18.05 14.85
C GLU A 218 18.72 16.80 14.33
N LEU A 219 19.19 16.83 13.07
CA LEU A 219 19.87 15.68 12.45
C LEU A 219 21.13 15.29 13.23
N ALA A 220 21.86 16.27 13.75
CA ALA A 220 23.11 16.03 14.50
C ALA A 220 22.84 15.19 15.77
N GLU A 221 21.74 15.48 16.48
CA GLU A 221 21.32 14.73 17.67
C GLU A 221 20.94 13.30 17.30
N LEU A 222 20.19 13.12 16.21
CA LEU A 222 19.84 11.78 15.75
C LEU A 222 21.07 10.93 15.36
N VAL A 223 22.05 11.53 14.73
CA VAL A 223 23.31 10.83 14.35
C VAL A 223 24.13 10.46 15.58
N GLU A 224 24.05 11.24 16.68
CA GLU A 224 24.76 10.94 17.94
C GLU A 224 24.03 9.86 18.76
N ASP A 225 22.68 9.90 18.80
CA ASP A 225 21.85 9.09 19.71
C ASP A 225 21.45 7.71 19.13
N TYR A 226 21.57 7.51 17.81
CA TYR A 226 21.09 6.32 17.11
C TYR A 226 22.23 5.64 16.34
N ASP A 227 22.14 4.31 16.21
CA ASP A 227 23.12 3.53 15.42
C ASP A 227 23.05 3.84 13.92
N ALA A 228 21.91 4.27 13.42
CA ALA A 228 21.72 4.75 12.05
C ALA A 228 20.49 5.67 11.94
N VAL A 229 20.49 6.51 10.91
CA VAL A 229 19.37 7.40 10.59
C VAL A 229 18.92 7.18 9.15
N PHE A 230 17.63 6.96 8.95
CA PHE A 230 16.99 6.90 7.63
C PHE A 230 16.18 8.17 7.39
N LEU A 231 16.40 8.82 6.26
CA LEU A 231 15.68 10.04 5.85
C LEU A 231 14.63 9.71 4.79
N GLY A 232 13.37 9.61 5.21
CA GLY A 232 12.21 9.36 4.35
C GLY A 232 11.28 10.59 4.28
N VAL A 233 11.85 11.78 4.09
CA VAL A 233 11.16 13.07 4.21
C VAL A 233 10.15 13.38 3.10
N GLY A 234 10.07 12.54 2.08
CA GLY A 234 9.17 12.73 0.95
C GLY A 234 9.58 13.87 0.00
N LEU A 235 8.63 14.35 -0.79
CA LEU A 235 8.84 15.50 -1.65
C LEU A 235 8.62 16.79 -0.85
N ALA A 236 9.54 17.74 -1.00
CA ALA A 236 9.35 19.09 -0.48
C ALA A 236 8.21 19.79 -1.24
N ASN A 237 7.34 20.48 -0.52
CA ASN A 237 6.37 21.41 -1.09
C ASN A 237 7.04 22.74 -1.39
#